data_303c0d7f1c8cb0245e0534cefd96b957
#
_entry.id   303c0d7f1c8cb0245e0534cefd96b957
#
_cell.length_a   1.000
_cell.length_b   1.000
_cell.length_c   1.000
_cell.angle_alpha   90.00
_cell.angle_beta   90.00
_cell.angle_gamma   90.00
#
_symmetry.space_group_name_H-M   'P 1'
#
loop_
_entity.id
_entity.type
_entity.pdbx_description
1 polymer ?
#
loop_
_entity_poly.entity_id
_entity_poly.type
_entity_poly.pdbx_seq_one_letter_code
_entity_poly.pdbx_strand_id
1 'polypeptide(L)'
;PAFAMDRILLDQMDALNILAGKSESERATFSKANREIYRLMQDKRLSLDEVKTRAAKVMDPLLPVFSPDKSTHEAIRTQIMSQLTPYLRQLLSLDIAGTWRAVKCPVIGLFGEMDKQVLPSNAAELLRLQPKAQVQVFPKLNHLFLPSSTGSPMEYPTLRGHFSADALDFLVRSLTALK
;
A
#
# COMPACT_ATOMS: atom_id res chain seq x y z
N PRO A 1 2.82 8.25 0.50
CA PRO A 1 3.12 7.42 1.66
C PRO A 1 4.36 7.93 2.40
N ALA A 2 4.48 7.61 3.70
CA ALA A 2 5.61 7.99 4.54
C ALA A 2 6.49 6.79 4.94
N PHE A 3 5.93 5.59 4.95
CA PHE A 3 6.69 4.36 5.12
C PHE A 3 7.39 3.91 3.84
N ALA A 4 8.40 3.03 3.97
CA ALA A 4 9.01 2.34 2.85
C ALA A 4 7.95 1.55 2.05
N MET A 5 8.15 1.40 0.74
CA MET A 5 7.11 0.87 -0.16
C MET A 5 6.78 -0.60 0.09
N ASP A 6 7.76 -1.41 0.51
CA ASP A 6 7.51 -2.79 0.93
C ASP A 6 6.53 -2.86 2.11
N ARG A 7 6.69 -1.99 3.11
CA ARG A 7 5.76 -1.89 4.23
C ARG A 7 4.38 -1.42 3.79
N ILE A 8 4.28 -0.40 2.94
CA ILE A 8 2.99 0.08 2.41
C ILE A 8 2.24 -1.05 1.73
N LEU A 9 2.90 -1.80 0.85
CA LEU A 9 2.29 -2.90 0.12
C LEU A 9 1.87 -4.07 1.04
N LEU A 10 2.67 -4.37 2.08
CA LEU A 10 2.32 -5.37 3.07
C LEU A 10 1.13 -4.95 3.93
N ASP A 11 1.11 -3.71 4.40
CA ASP A 11 0.03 -3.15 5.21
C ASP A 11 -1.28 -3.08 4.40
N GLN A 12 -1.22 -2.68 3.13
CA GLN A 12 -2.35 -2.69 2.20
C GLN A 12 -2.89 -4.12 1.99
N MET A 13 -2.00 -5.06 1.72
CA MET A 13 -2.37 -6.47 1.51
C MET A 13 -3.05 -7.05 2.76
N ASP A 14 -2.51 -6.79 3.94
CA ASP A 14 -3.10 -7.25 5.20
C ASP A 14 -4.49 -6.65 5.43
N ALA A 15 -4.65 -5.34 5.22
CA ALA A 15 -5.94 -4.67 5.34
C ALA A 15 -7.00 -5.25 4.38
N LEU A 16 -6.62 -5.57 3.14
CA LEU A 16 -7.52 -6.19 2.15
C LEU A 16 -7.85 -7.65 2.52
N ASN A 17 -6.88 -8.39 3.05
CA ASN A 17 -7.10 -9.76 3.53
C ASN A 17 -8.05 -9.80 4.74
N ILE A 18 -7.98 -8.81 5.65
CA ILE A 18 -8.95 -8.65 6.74
C ILE A 18 -10.36 -8.46 6.18
N LEU A 19 -10.52 -7.56 5.21
CA LEU A 19 -11.82 -7.32 4.55
C LEU A 19 -12.35 -8.57 3.82
N ALA A 20 -11.45 -9.39 3.29
CA ALA A 20 -11.78 -10.67 2.66
C ALA A 20 -12.07 -11.81 3.67
N GLY A 21 -12.06 -11.52 4.98
CA GLY A 21 -12.34 -12.51 6.03
C GLY A 21 -11.24 -13.55 6.24
N LYS A 22 -10.01 -13.28 5.80
CA LYS A 22 -8.88 -14.18 6.00
C LYS A 22 -8.49 -14.26 7.48
N SER A 23 -8.24 -15.49 7.96
CA SER A 23 -7.77 -15.74 9.31
C SER A 23 -6.38 -15.11 9.55
N GLU A 24 -6.04 -14.88 10.81
CA GLU A 24 -4.72 -14.34 11.18
C GLU A 24 -3.57 -15.24 10.67
N SER A 25 -3.73 -16.57 10.74
CA SER A 25 -2.74 -17.53 10.24
C SER A 25 -2.52 -17.40 8.74
N GLU A 26 -3.61 -17.30 7.94
CA GLU A 26 -3.51 -17.07 6.49
C GLU A 26 -2.82 -15.75 6.18
N ARG A 27 -3.22 -14.67 6.87
CA ARG A 27 -2.63 -13.34 6.69
C ARG A 27 -1.13 -13.32 7.03
N ALA A 28 -0.73 -13.95 8.13
CA ALA A 28 0.67 -14.09 8.51
C ALA A 28 1.47 -14.86 7.44
N THR A 29 0.88 -15.92 6.88
CA THR A 29 1.50 -16.73 5.82
C THR A 29 1.70 -15.91 4.55
N PHE A 30 0.68 -15.16 4.09
CA PHE A 30 0.79 -14.27 2.94
C PHE A 30 1.80 -13.15 3.18
N SER A 31 1.78 -12.53 4.37
CA SER A 31 2.72 -11.47 4.72
C SER A 31 4.18 -11.97 4.68
N LYS A 32 4.44 -13.19 5.19
CA LYS A 32 5.76 -13.81 5.15
C LYS A 32 6.23 -14.03 3.71
N ALA A 33 5.37 -14.60 2.85
CA ALA A 33 5.70 -14.86 1.46
C ALA A 33 5.96 -13.57 0.68
N ASN A 34 5.09 -12.55 0.80
CA ASN A 34 5.28 -11.28 0.13
C ASN A 34 6.56 -10.56 0.60
N ARG A 35 6.87 -10.61 1.91
CA ARG A 35 8.11 -10.06 2.45
C ARG A 35 9.35 -10.71 1.82
N GLU A 36 9.32 -12.02 1.62
CA GLU A 36 10.41 -12.73 0.96
C GLU A 36 10.53 -12.34 -0.52
N ILE A 37 9.41 -12.26 -1.24
CA ILE A 37 9.39 -11.82 -2.64
C ILE A 37 9.92 -10.40 -2.78
N TYR A 38 9.54 -9.48 -1.88
CA TYR A 38 10.05 -8.10 -1.93
C TYR A 38 11.55 -8.03 -1.65
N ARG A 39 12.09 -8.88 -0.76
CA ARG A 39 13.54 -9.00 -0.57
C ARG A 39 14.25 -9.48 -1.85
N LEU A 40 13.69 -10.48 -2.54
CA LEU A 40 14.21 -10.94 -3.82
C LEU A 40 14.17 -9.82 -4.88
N MET A 41 13.09 -9.04 -4.92
CA MET A 41 12.97 -7.88 -5.81
C MET A 41 13.99 -6.80 -5.52
N GLN A 42 14.34 -6.56 -4.27
CA GLN A 42 15.31 -5.56 -3.83
C GLN A 42 16.77 -6.01 -4.05
N ASP A 43 17.03 -7.31 -4.20
CA ASP A 43 18.39 -7.82 -4.46
C ASP A 43 18.82 -7.51 -5.90
N LYS A 44 19.65 -6.47 -6.03
CA LYS A 44 20.15 -5.99 -7.34
C LYS A 44 21.08 -6.98 -8.06
N ARG A 45 21.56 -8.03 -7.36
CA ARG A 45 22.40 -9.07 -7.97
C ARG A 45 21.61 -10.06 -8.78
N LEU A 46 20.29 -10.16 -8.55
CA LEU A 46 19.40 -11.07 -9.25
C LEU A 46 18.82 -10.39 -10.51
N SER A 47 18.82 -11.11 -11.62
CA SER A 47 18.00 -10.75 -12.78
C SER A 47 16.51 -10.87 -12.43
N LEU A 48 15.64 -10.23 -13.21
CA LEU A 48 14.20 -10.31 -12.97
C LEU A 48 13.66 -11.74 -13.17
N ASP A 49 14.24 -12.50 -14.10
CA ASP A 49 13.86 -13.89 -14.35
C ASP A 49 14.27 -14.81 -13.20
N GLU A 50 15.44 -14.60 -12.60
CA GLU A 50 15.86 -15.30 -11.38
C GLU A 50 14.92 -14.97 -10.21
N VAL A 51 14.52 -13.70 -10.06
CA VAL A 51 13.53 -13.31 -9.04
C VAL A 51 12.22 -14.03 -9.26
N LYS A 52 11.67 -14.03 -10.49
CA LYS A 52 10.42 -14.74 -10.80
C LYS A 52 10.52 -16.23 -10.51
N THR A 53 11.63 -16.86 -10.88
CA THR A 53 11.87 -18.29 -10.60
C THR A 53 11.88 -18.59 -9.10
N ARG A 54 12.53 -17.75 -8.30
CA ARG A 54 12.59 -17.92 -6.84
C ARG A 54 11.26 -17.56 -6.19
N ALA A 55 10.59 -16.50 -6.65
CA ALA A 55 9.27 -16.10 -6.16
C ALA A 55 8.22 -17.18 -6.41
N ALA A 56 8.25 -17.87 -7.57
CA ALA A 56 7.38 -19.00 -7.84
C ALA A 56 7.53 -20.09 -6.77
N LYS A 57 8.76 -20.44 -6.38
CA LYS A 57 9.01 -21.44 -5.32
C LYS A 57 8.46 -21.01 -3.95
N VAL A 58 8.41 -19.72 -3.67
CA VAL A 58 7.80 -19.17 -2.45
C VAL A 58 6.28 -19.26 -2.51
N MET A 59 5.69 -19.02 -3.69
CA MET A 59 4.24 -18.98 -3.88
C MET A 59 3.58 -20.34 -4.10
N ASP A 60 4.28 -21.28 -4.74
CA ASP A 60 3.71 -22.59 -5.11
C ASP A 60 3.06 -23.33 -3.92
N PRO A 61 3.67 -23.40 -2.72
CA PRO A 61 3.04 -24.03 -1.56
C PRO A 61 1.76 -23.31 -1.07
N LEU A 62 1.55 -22.07 -1.47
CA LEU A 62 0.41 -21.25 -1.05
C LEU A 62 -0.75 -21.27 -2.04
N LEU A 63 -0.55 -21.77 -3.25
CA LEU A 63 -1.59 -21.83 -4.28
C LEU A 63 -2.88 -22.49 -3.78
N PRO A 64 -2.85 -23.60 -3.00
CA PRO A 64 -4.05 -24.21 -2.44
C PRO A 64 -4.82 -23.29 -1.45
N VAL A 65 -4.16 -22.32 -0.84
CA VAL A 65 -4.79 -21.33 0.06
C VAL A 65 -5.50 -20.25 -0.75
N PHE A 66 -4.99 -19.92 -1.94
CA PHE A 66 -5.66 -18.98 -2.86
C PHE A 66 -6.87 -19.63 -3.52
N SER A 67 -6.75 -20.89 -3.96
CA SER A 67 -7.82 -21.64 -4.57
C SER A 67 -7.64 -23.13 -4.31
N PRO A 68 -8.67 -23.85 -3.82
CA PRO A 68 -8.64 -25.30 -3.72
C PRO A 68 -8.65 -25.98 -5.09
N ASP A 69 -9.10 -25.28 -6.13
CA ASP A 69 -9.12 -25.80 -7.51
C ASP A 69 -7.74 -25.70 -8.15
N LYS A 70 -7.09 -26.83 -8.30
CA LYS A 70 -5.76 -26.94 -8.92
C LYS A 70 -5.71 -26.43 -10.37
N SER A 71 -6.85 -26.47 -11.09
CA SER A 71 -6.90 -26.00 -12.49
C SER A 71 -6.63 -24.48 -12.60
N THR A 72 -6.85 -23.73 -11.53
CA THR A 72 -6.62 -22.27 -11.47
C THR A 72 -5.21 -21.89 -11.07
N HIS A 73 -4.41 -22.82 -10.53
CA HIS A 73 -3.11 -22.51 -9.93
C HIS A 73 -2.12 -21.87 -10.91
N GLU A 74 -2.09 -22.35 -12.17
CA GLU A 74 -1.20 -21.78 -13.18
C GLU A 74 -1.59 -20.33 -13.54
N ALA A 75 -2.88 -20.07 -13.66
CA ALA A 75 -3.38 -18.71 -13.90
C ALA A 75 -3.05 -17.78 -12.73
N ILE A 76 -3.23 -18.22 -11.48
CA ILE A 76 -2.89 -17.47 -10.28
C ILE A 76 -1.38 -17.20 -10.24
N ARG A 77 -0.56 -18.22 -10.48
CA ARG A 77 0.91 -18.06 -10.54
C ARG A 77 1.29 -17.03 -11.59
N THR A 78 0.79 -17.16 -12.82
CA THR A 78 1.06 -16.24 -13.92
C THR A 78 0.66 -14.80 -13.56
N GLN A 79 -0.51 -14.62 -12.97
CA GLN A 79 -0.98 -13.31 -12.51
C GLN A 79 -0.03 -12.71 -11.47
N ILE A 80 0.41 -13.47 -10.48
CA ILE A 80 1.35 -12.99 -9.46
C ILE A 80 2.70 -12.65 -10.08
N MET A 81 3.24 -13.52 -10.93
CA MET A 81 4.53 -13.30 -11.58
C MET A 81 4.51 -12.09 -12.54
N SER A 82 3.37 -11.79 -13.15
CA SER A 82 3.21 -10.62 -14.01
C SER A 82 3.37 -9.28 -13.26
N GLN A 83 3.12 -9.27 -11.95
CA GLN A 83 3.32 -8.08 -11.11
C GLN A 83 4.79 -7.82 -10.78
N LEU A 84 5.68 -8.82 -10.93
CA LEU A 84 7.11 -8.68 -10.67
C LEU A 84 7.79 -8.01 -11.87
N THR A 85 7.68 -6.68 -11.91
CA THR A 85 8.13 -5.84 -13.01
C THR A 85 9.36 -5.00 -12.62
N PRO A 86 10.10 -4.45 -13.60
CA PRO A 86 11.15 -3.48 -13.32
C PRO A 86 10.63 -2.27 -12.53
N TYR A 87 9.40 -1.84 -12.81
CA TYR A 87 8.76 -0.74 -12.08
C TYR A 87 8.58 -1.08 -10.59
N LEU A 88 8.04 -2.27 -10.27
CA LEU A 88 7.91 -2.68 -8.86
C LEU A 88 9.28 -2.75 -8.17
N ARG A 89 10.32 -3.26 -8.85
CA ARG A 89 11.68 -3.28 -8.32
C ARG A 89 12.18 -1.88 -7.98
N GLN A 90 11.99 -0.92 -8.88
CA GLN A 90 12.37 0.47 -8.66
C GLN A 90 11.59 1.07 -7.49
N LEU A 91 10.28 0.86 -7.45
CA LEU A 91 9.39 1.33 -6.39
C LEU A 91 9.83 0.83 -5.00
N LEU A 92 10.13 -0.47 -4.87
CA LEU A 92 10.62 -1.09 -3.64
C LEU A 92 12.02 -0.60 -3.20
N SER A 93 12.77 0.01 -4.12
CA SER A 93 14.13 0.51 -3.87
C SER A 93 14.16 1.99 -3.47
N LEU A 94 13.00 2.67 -3.40
CA LEU A 94 12.93 4.09 -3.05
C LEU A 94 13.27 4.32 -1.57
N ASP A 95 14.20 5.22 -1.31
CA ASP A 95 14.43 5.76 0.04
C ASP A 95 13.40 6.83 0.38
N ILE A 96 12.22 6.40 0.78
CA ILE A 96 11.10 7.28 1.14
C ILE A 96 11.48 8.16 2.34
N ALA A 97 12.09 7.59 3.37
CA ALA A 97 12.44 8.32 4.57
C ALA A 97 13.53 9.38 4.30
N GLY A 98 14.56 9.04 3.53
CA GLY A 98 15.59 10.00 3.11
C GLY A 98 15.01 11.11 2.23
N THR A 99 14.10 10.77 1.31
CA THR A 99 13.41 11.73 0.47
C THR A 99 12.62 12.73 1.33
N TRP A 100 11.81 12.27 2.29
CA TRP A 100 11.07 13.16 3.18
C TRP A 100 11.99 14.06 4.01
N ARG A 101 13.07 13.53 4.59
CA ARG A 101 14.04 14.35 5.34
C ARG A 101 14.71 15.42 4.50
N ALA A 102 14.86 15.19 3.20
CA ALA A 102 15.45 16.15 2.27
C ALA A 102 14.49 17.28 1.83
N VAL A 103 13.17 17.10 2.01
CA VAL A 103 12.16 18.12 1.67
C VAL A 103 12.35 19.35 2.55
N LYS A 104 12.48 20.54 1.92
CA LYS A 104 12.68 21.84 2.60
C LYS A 104 11.47 22.77 2.50
N CYS A 105 10.56 22.51 1.58
CA CYS A 105 9.32 23.28 1.47
C CYS A 105 8.32 22.86 2.56
N PRO A 106 7.30 23.69 2.85
CA PRO A 106 6.19 23.31 3.70
C PRO A 106 5.49 22.04 3.19
N VAL A 107 5.08 21.19 4.13
CA VAL A 107 4.41 19.92 3.84
C VAL A 107 3.01 19.93 4.42
N ILE A 108 2.02 19.60 3.61
CA ILE A 108 0.62 19.41 4.01
C ILE A 108 0.26 17.96 3.70
N GLY A 109 -0.17 17.18 4.70
CA GLY A 109 -0.54 15.79 4.58
C GLY A 109 -2.03 15.56 4.88
N LEU A 110 -2.75 14.96 3.95
CA LEU A 110 -4.14 14.56 4.11
C LEU A 110 -4.21 13.04 4.07
N PHE A 111 -4.94 12.45 5.01
CA PHE A 111 -5.12 11.00 5.11
C PHE A 111 -6.58 10.66 5.37
N GLY A 112 -7.10 9.63 4.71
CA GLY A 112 -8.42 9.09 5.02
C GLY A 112 -8.33 8.04 6.12
N GLU A 113 -9.22 8.09 7.11
CA GLU A 113 -9.29 7.08 8.18
C GLU A 113 -9.59 5.69 7.63
N MET A 114 -10.43 5.63 6.59
CA MET A 114 -10.84 4.38 5.94
C MET A 114 -9.91 3.97 4.78
N ASP A 115 -8.82 4.71 4.54
CA ASP A 115 -7.87 4.39 3.48
C ASP A 115 -7.17 3.04 3.76
N LYS A 116 -7.40 2.06 2.86
CA LYS A 116 -6.78 0.73 2.92
C LYS A 116 -5.59 0.59 1.96
N GLN A 117 -5.29 1.62 1.18
CA GLN A 117 -4.14 1.64 0.28
C GLN A 117 -2.93 2.33 0.94
N VAL A 118 -3.16 3.46 1.61
CA VAL A 118 -2.16 4.16 2.43
C VAL A 118 -2.76 4.36 3.81
N LEU A 119 -2.53 3.41 4.70
CA LEU A 119 -3.17 3.40 6.02
C LEU A 119 -2.92 4.72 6.78
N PRO A 120 -3.88 5.16 7.63
CA PRO A 120 -3.78 6.42 8.38
C PRO A 120 -2.56 6.49 9.32
N SER A 121 -1.94 5.36 9.66
CA SER A 121 -0.66 5.33 10.39
C SER A 121 0.48 6.08 9.67
N ASN A 122 0.36 6.29 8.36
CA ASN A 122 1.30 7.12 7.59
C ASN A 122 1.29 8.59 8.03
N ALA A 123 0.21 9.08 8.63
CA ALA A 123 0.13 10.44 9.18
C ALA A 123 1.16 10.66 10.30
N ALA A 124 1.21 9.73 11.26
CA ALA A 124 2.18 9.79 12.36
C ALA A 124 3.63 9.64 11.85
N GLU A 125 3.86 8.76 10.88
CA GLU A 125 5.19 8.60 10.28
C GLU A 125 5.62 9.84 9.50
N LEU A 126 4.71 10.49 8.76
CA LEU A 126 5.00 11.75 8.09
C LEU A 126 5.42 12.83 9.08
N LEU A 127 4.70 12.98 10.19
CA LEU A 127 5.07 13.93 11.27
C LEU A 127 6.42 13.59 11.89
N ARG A 128 6.75 12.30 12.03
CA ARG A 128 8.07 11.88 12.54
C ARG A 128 9.22 12.28 11.58
N LEU A 129 8.98 12.22 10.27
CA LEU A 129 9.97 12.58 9.23
C LEU A 129 10.02 14.06 8.94
N GLN A 130 8.87 14.75 9.08
CA GLN A 130 8.66 16.17 8.83
C GLN A 130 7.88 16.80 10.00
N PRO A 131 8.54 17.11 11.12
CA PRO A 131 7.87 17.58 12.35
C PRO A 131 7.10 18.90 12.19
N LYS A 132 7.38 19.66 11.12
CA LYS A 132 6.69 20.91 10.80
C LYS A 132 5.53 20.73 9.81
N ALA A 133 5.26 19.51 9.36
CA ALA A 133 4.15 19.24 8.45
C ALA A 133 2.80 19.52 9.12
N GLN A 134 1.88 20.09 8.36
CA GLN A 134 0.47 20.19 8.74
C GLN A 134 -0.21 18.89 8.29
N VAL A 135 -0.65 18.07 9.22
CA VAL A 135 -1.20 16.73 8.89
C VAL A 135 -2.58 16.56 9.52
N GLN A 136 -3.54 16.07 8.74
CA GLN A 136 -4.88 15.73 9.23
C GLN A 136 -5.34 14.38 8.68
N VAL A 137 -5.96 13.59 9.56
CA VAL A 137 -6.69 12.37 9.21
C VAL A 137 -8.19 12.70 9.21
N PHE A 138 -8.87 12.36 8.12
CA PHE A 138 -10.30 12.66 7.93
C PHE A 138 -11.12 11.40 8.20
N PRO A 139 -12.13 11.47 9.10
CA PRO A 139 -12.95 10.33 9.45
C PRO A 139 -13.79 9.87 8.25
N LYS A 140 -14.01 8.56 8.17
CA LYS A 140 -14.87 7.89 7.16
C LYS A 140 -14.46 8.11 5.69
N LEU A 141 -13.32 8.73 5.39
CA LEU A 141 -12.85 8.91 4.02
C LEU A 141 -11.89 7.79 3.61
N ASN A 142 -12.05 7.33 2.38
CA ASN A 142 -11.15 6.37 1.72
C ASN A 142 -9.98 7.06 1.02
N HIS A 143 -9.22 6.31 0.21
CA HIS A 143 -8.08 6.81 -0.57
C HIS A 143 -8.44 7.89 -1.59
N LEU A 144 -9.68 7.93 -2.07
CA LEU A 144 -10.19 8.94 -3.00
C LEU A 144 -10.78 10.17 -2.28
N PHE A 145 -10.68 10.21 -0.95
CA PHE A 145 -11.34 11.22 -0.11
C PHE A 145 -12.85 11.27 -0.32
N LEU A 146 -13.45 10.11 -0.61
CA LEU A 146 -14.89 9.90 -0.65
C LEU A 146 -15.34 9.18 0.62
N PRO A 147 -16.56 9.45 1.13
CA PRO A 147 -17.15 8.66 2.19
C PRO A 147 -17.23 7.18 1.81
N SER A 148 -16.79 6.31 2.70
CA SER A 148 -16.71 4.86 2.45
C SER A 148 -17.05 4.09 3.71
N SER A 149 -17.68 2.93 3.56
CA SER A 149 -18.06 2.06 4.68
C SER A 149 -16.98 1.06 5.05
N THR A 150 -16.21 0.56 4.08
CA THR A 150 -15.14 -0.43 4.32
C THR A 150 -13.75 0.10 3.99
N GLY A 151 -13.66 1.11 3.13
CA GLY A 151 -12.40 1.63 2.58
C GLY A 151 -11.82 0.76 1.47
N SER A 152 -12.52 -0.31 1.08
CA SER A 152 -12.08 -1.20 0.03
C SER A 152 -12.05 -0.49 -1.33
N PRO A 153 -10.98 -0.66 -2.13
CA PRO A 153 -10.99 -0.24 -3.53
C PRO A 153 -12.12 -0.87 -4.36
N MET A 154 -12.66 -2.01 -3.92
CA MET A 154 -13.80 -2.66 -4.58
C MET A 154 -15.11 -1.86 -4.48
N GLU A 155 -15.20 -0.90 -3.55
CA GLU A 155 -16.35 0.01 -3.47
C GLU A 155 -16.30 1.11 -4.53
N TYR A 156 -15.14 1.45 -5.09
CA TYR A 156 -14.94 2.64 -5.93
C TYR A 156 -15.95 2.76 -7.09
N PRO A 157 -16.29 1.68 -7.82
CA PRO A 157 -17.28 1.78 -8.92
C PRO A 157 -18.69 2.17 -8.46
N THR A 158 -19.02 1.90 -7.19
CA THR A 158 -20.36 2.14 -6.61
C THR A 158 -20.46 3.42 -5.81
N LEU A 159 -19.31 3.99 -5.38
CA LEU A 159 -19.32 5.24 -4.64
C LEU A 159 -19.91 6.39 -5.46
N ARG A 160 -20.68 7.21 -4.77
CA ARG A 160 -21.25 8.43 -5.33
C ARG A 160 -20.84 9.59 -4.43
N GLY A 161 -20.68 10.77 -5.03
CA GLY A 161 -20.29 11.96 -4.29
C GLY A 161 -19.11 12.67 -4.91
N HIS A 162 -18.59 13.63 -4.17
CA HIS A 162 -17.48 14.47 -4.55
C HIS A 162 -16.37 14.35 -3.52
N PHE A 163 -15.18 14.82 -3.87
CA PHE A 163 -14.09 14.98 -2.93
C PHE A 163 -14.58 15.72 -1.68
N SER A 164 -14.17 15.27 -0.49
CA SER A 164 -14.63 15.80 0.80
C SER A 164 -14.42 17.31 0.89
N ALA A 165 -15.48 18.05 1.20
CA ALA A 165 -15.41 19.48 1.43
C ALA A 165 -14.47 19.81 2.61
N ASP A 166 -14.54 19.03 3.70
CA ASP A 166 -13.67 19.23 4.88
C ASP A 166 -12.18 19.07 4.53
N ALA A 167 -11.85 18.07 3.69
CA ALA A 167 -10.48 17.86 3.24
C ALA A 167 -10.00 19.00 2.31
N LEU A 168 -10.88 19.48 1.43
CA LEU A 168 -10.61 20.62 0.57
C LEU A 168 -10.42 21.91 1.40
N ASP A 169 -11.29 22.17 2.36
CA ASP A 169 -11.21 23.34 3.24
C ASP A 169 -9.93 23.34 4.08
N PHE A 170 -9.53 22.19 4.61
CA PHE A 170 -8.25 22.06 5.30
C PHE A 170 -7.08 22.40 4.38
N LEU A 171 -7.07 21.87 3.15
CA LEU A 171 -6.03 22.12 2.16
C LEU A 171 -5.94 23.62 1.83
N VAL A 172 -7.09 24.26 1.54
CA VAL A 172 -7.16 25.68 1.21
C VAL A 172 -6.66 26.56 2.37
N ARG A 173 -7.12 26.29 3.60
CA ARG A 173 -6.65 27.03 4.79
C ARG A 173 -5.16 26.86 5.00
N SER A 174 -4.64 25.63 4.89
CA SER A 174 -3.22 25.35 5.06
C SER A 174 -2.37 26.05 4.01
N LEU A 175 -2.78 26.06 2.75
CA LEU A 175 -2.09 26.78 1.67
C LEU A 175 -2.12 28.31 1.88
N THR A 176 -3.26 28.84 2.34
CA THR A 176 -3.40 30.29 2.61
C THR A 176 -2.51 30.75 3.76
N ALA A 177 -2.30 29.89 4.77
CA ALA A 177 -1.44 30.16 5.91
C ALA A 177 0.07 30.12 5.57
N LEU A 178 0.47 29.68 4.39
CA LEU A 178 1.86 29.66 3.93
C LEU A 178 2.32 31.02 3.35
N LYS A 179 1.42 31.97 3.22
CA LYS A 179 1.74 33.35 2.79
C LYS A 179 2.27 34.14 3.97
#